data_010b6a27a820f776d3b7f76df6ab6c7e
#
_entry.id   010b6a27a820f776d3b7f76df6ab6c7e
#
_cell.length_a   1.000
_cell.length_b   1.000
_cell.length_c   1.000
_cell.angle_alpha   90.00
_cell.angle_beta   90.00
_cell.angle_gamma   90.00
#
_symmetry.space_group_name_H-M   'P 1'
#
loop_
_entity.id
_entity.type
_entity.pdbx_description
1 polymer ?
#
loop_
_entity_poly.entity_id
_entity_poly.type
_entity_poly.pdbx_seq_one_letter_code
_entity_poly.pdbx_strand_id
1 'polypeptide(L)'
;MRKQKQLTKKLMGFLLTLVMICTLIPLAPQTVKAASDGFYISGTSVYDANGNKFVMRGVNIAHAWYTSETDTSIKAAASKGANCVRIVCSNGKQYTKTSASELQHIIDVCKQNKVVCIVEVHDATGSDSTSDLNAAVDYWKEMKSILSANKKYVIVNIANEWYGTWNGSAWASGYKTAIKNMRNAGIHNLLMVDCAGWGQYPDSIKDYGKSVIQADSDNNIMFSIHMYEYAGSDANTVRTNIDNALATGAPLTIGEFGFKHTNGDVDEYTIMQYSQQKGVGYMGWSWKGNGDTWKYLDLAN
;
A
#
# COMPACT_ATOMS: atom_id res chain seq x y z
N MET A 1 -47.02 -21.11 -47.50
CA MET A 1 -47.11 -19.95 -46.61
C MET A 1 -47.50 -20.28 -45.14
N ARG A 2 -48.44 -21.24 -44.83
CA ARG A 2 -48.82 -21.58 -43.43
C ARG A 2 -47.71 -22.28 -42.61
N LYS A 3 -46.86 -23.13 -43.20
CA LYS A 3 -45.78 -23.80 -42.49
C LYS A 3 -44.61 -22.86 -42.11
N GLN A 4 -44.32 -21.85 -42.90
CA GLN A 4 -43.30 -20.86 -42.59
C GLN A 4 -43.69 -19.93 -41.42
N LYS A 5 -44.98 -19.56 -41.33
CA LYS A 5 -45.48 -18.74 -40.20
C LYS A 5 -45.49 -19.48 -38.86
N GLN A 6 -45.60 -20.81 -38.84
CA GLN A 6 -45.52 -21.61 -37.62
C GLN A 6 -44.06 -21.79 -37.16
N LEU A 7 -43.09 -21.86 -38.07
CA LEU A 7 -41.67 -22.00 -37.75
C LEU A 7 -41.14 -20.69 -37.12
N THR A 8 -41.52 -19.54 -37.70
CA THR A 8 -41.08 -18.24 -37.15
C THR A 8 -41.72 -17.95 -35.78
N LYS A 9 -42.95 -18.38 -35.50
CA LYS A 9 -43.54 -18.26 -34.15
C LYS A 9 -42.89 -19.16 -33.13
N LYS A 10 -42.45 -20.38 -33.49
CA LYS A 10 -41.72 -21.30 -32.60
C LYS A 10 -40.29 -20.79 -32.33
N LEU A 11 -39.61 -20.23 -33.36
CA LEU A 11 -38.28 -19.64 -33.18
C LEU A 11 -38.33 -18.37 -32.31
N MET A 12 -39.33 -17.50 -32.49
CA MET A 12 -39.51 -16.32 -31.67
C MET A 12 -39.90 -16.65 -30.23
N GLY A 13 -40.67 -17.70 -29.98
CA GLY A 13 -40.97 -18.22 -28.63
C GLY A 13 -39.73 -18.77 -27.93
N PHE A 14 -38.82 -19.47 -28.66
CA PHE A 14 -37.58 -20.01 -28.12
C PHE A 14 -36.56 -18.92 -27.82
N LEU A 15 -36.48 -17.85 -28.65
CA LEU A 15 -35.61 -16.71 -28.39
C LEU A 15 -36.09 -15.88 -27.17
N LEU A 16 -37.41 -15.70 -27.01
CA LEU A 16 -37.95 -14.99 -25.84
C LEU A 16 -37.74 -15.78 -24.52
N THR A 17 -37.82 -17.12 -24.56
CA THR A 17 -37.56 -17.95 -23.39
C THR A 17 -36.08 -17.98 -23.03
N LEU A 18 -35.18 -17.93 -24.01
CA LEU A 18 -33.73 -17.89 -23.78
C LEU A 18 -33.31 -16.54 -23.17
N VAL A 19 -33.92 -15.42 -23.63
CA VAL A 19 -33.68 -14.08 -23.07
C VAL A 19 -34.22 -13.96 -21.62
N MET A 20 -35.35 -14.59 -21.31
CA MET A 20 -35.89 -14.62 -19.94
C MET A 20 -35.09 -15.48 -18.96
N ILE A 21 -34.42 -16.53 -19.42
CA ILE A 21 -33.58 -17.38 -18.58
C ILE A 21 -32.24 -16.67 -18.25
N CYS A 22 -31.72 -15.82 -19.14
CA CYS A 22 -30.50 -15.05 -18.88
C CYS A 22 -30.68 -13.90 -17.87
N THR A 23 -31.91 -13.49 -17.56
CA THR A 23 -32.19 -12.41 -16.59
C THR A 23 -32.43 -12.90 -15.16
N LEU A 24 -32.43 -14.22 -14.93
CA LEU A 24 -32.65 -14.83 -13.61
C LEU A 24 -31.37 -15.50 -13.05
N ILE A 25 -30.17 -15.02 -13.44
CA ILE A 25 -28.99 -15.34 -12.65
C ILE A 25 -29.15 -14.56 -11.35
N PRO A 26 -29.41 -15.20 -10.19
CA PRO A 26 -29.39 -14.47 -8.94
C PRO A 26 -28.00 -13.88 -8.80
N LEU A 27 -27.90 -12.55 -8.77
CA LEU A 27 -26.70 -11.92 -8.21
C LEU A 27 -26.56 -12.55 -6.82
N ALA A 28 -25.51 -13.37 -6.64
CA ALA A 28 -25.16 -13.84 -5.31
C ALA A 28 -25.15 -12.59 -4.40
N PRO A 29 -25.83 -12.62 -3.27
CA PRO A 29 -25.81 -11.47 -2.37
C PRO A 29 -24.33 -11.22 -2.04
N GLN A 30 -23.83 -10.05 -2.43
CA GLN A 30 -22.55 -9.60 -1.91
C GLN A 30 -22.75 -9.56 -0.40
N THR A 31 -22.14 -10.49 0.30
CA THR A 31 -22.07 -10.44 1.75
C THR A 31 -21.34 -9.14 2.08
N VAL A 32 -22.08 -8.11 2.43
CA VAL A 32 -21.53 -6.90 3.01
C VAL A 32 -20.85 -7.36 4.30
N LYS A 33 -19.52 -7.45 4.28
CA LYS A 33 -18.77 -7.78 5.48
C LYS A 33 -19.12 -6.72 6.51
N ALA A 34 -19.41 -7.14 7.74
CA ALA A 34 -19.73 -6.20 8.81
C ALA A 34 -18.68 -5.10 8.89
N ALA A 35 -19.10 -3.87 9.18
CA ALA A 35 -18.20 -2.73 9.35
C ALA A 35 -17.04 -3.10 10.29
N SER A 36 -15.83 -2.85 9.86
CA SER A 36 -14.61 -3.05 10.65
C SER A 36 -14.29 -1.79 11.45
N ASP A 37 -13.49 -1.91 12.49
CA ASP A 37 -13.02 -0.75 13.24
C ASP A 37 -11.83 -0.02 12.56
N GLY A 38 -11.35 -0.53 11.41
CA GLY A 38 -10.27 0.06 10.62
C GLY A 38 -10.13 -0.58 9.23
N PHE A 39 -9.02 -0.29 8.56
CA PHE A 39 -8.67 -0.96 7.31
C PHE A 39 -8.46 -2.46 7.54
N TYR A 40 -8.91 -3.26 6.59
CA TYR A 40 -8.74 -4.70 6.62
C TYR A 40 -8.48 -5.27 5.23
N ILE A 41 -7.97 -6.50 5.16
CA ILE A 41 -7.73 -7.20 3.90
C ILE A 41 -8.76 -8.31 3.66
N SER A 42 -9.03 -8.58 2.38
CA SER A 42 -9.74 -9.77 1.94
C SER A 42 -9.15 -10.21 0.59
N GLY A 43 -8.51 -11.37 0.59
CA GLY A 43 -7.66 -11.80 -0.52
C GLY A 43 -6.56 -10.76 -0.81
N THR A 44 -6.38 -10.43 -2.06
CA THR A 44 -5.39 -9.42 -2.51
C THR A 44 -5.92 -7.98 -2.52
N SER A 45 -6.97 -7.68 -1.77
CA SER A 45 -7.59 -6.34 -1.75
C SER A 45 -7.65 -5.77 -0.34
N VAL A 46 -7.44 -4.46 -0.25
CA VAL A 46 -7.64 -3.65 0.96
C VAL A 46 -9.05 -3.08 0.94
N TYR A 47 -9.69 -3.03 2.10
CA TYR A 47 -10.99 -2.43 2.31
C TYR A 47 -10.94 -1.41 3.45
N ASP A 48 -11.71 -0.35 3.32
CA ASP A 48 -11.91 0.61 4.40
C ASP A 48 -12.86 0.06 5.49
N ALA A 49 -13.01 0.81 6.58
CA ALA A 49 -13.89 0.43 7.69
C ALA A 49 -15.37 0.30 7.30
N ASN A 50 -15.78 0.88 6.17
CA ASN A 50 -17.16 0.80 5.67
C ASN A 50 -17.37 -0.37 4.69
N GLY A 51 -16.31 -1.13 4.39
CA GLY A 51 -16.36 -2.24 3.45
C GLY A 51 -16.16 -1.87 1.99
N ASN A 52 -15.73 -0.64 1.70
CA ASN A 52 -15.41 -0.23 0.34
C ASN A 52 -13.98 -0.65 -0.01
N LYS A 53 -13.80 -1.19 -1.22
CA LYS A 53 -12.46 -1.49 -1.72
C LYS A 53 -11.63 -0.21 -1.82
N PHE A 54 -10.44 -0.24 -1.23
CA PHE A 54 -9.52 0.88 -1.22
C PHE A 54 -8.27 0.57 -2.03
N VAL A 55 -8.05 1.32 -3.10
CA VAL A 55 -6.85 1.23 -3.94
C VAL A 55 -6.10 2.55 -3.83
N MET A 56 -4.88 2.49 -3.31
CA MET A 56 -4.04 3.67 -3.03
C MET A 56 -3.67 4.39 -4.31
N ARG A 57 -3.88 5.70 -4.35
CA ARG A 57 -3.45 6.63 -5.38
C ARG A 57 -2.94 7.88 -4.68
N GLY A 58 -1.63 7.99 -4.54
CA GLY A 58 -1.08 9.01 -3.68
C GLY A 58 0.36 9.38 -3.97
N VAL A 59 0.95 10.03 -3.00
CA VAL A 59 2.33 10.50 -3.04
C VAL A 59 2.97 10.39 -1.65
N ASN A 60 4.29 10.35 -1.62
CA ASN A 60 5.09 10.44 -0.42
C ASN A 60 5.29 11.90 -0.02
N ILE A 61 5.31 12.18 1.29
CA ILE A 61 5.52 13.51 1.86
C ILE A 61 6.69 13.46 2.85
N ALA A 62 7.73 14.22 2.58
CA ALA A 62 9.00 14.25 3.27
C ALA A 62 8.93 14.98 4.64
N HIS A 63 8.02 14.59 5.54
CA HIS A 63 7.78 15.28 6.79
C HIS A 63 9.03 15.35 7.69
N ALA A 64 9.79 14.26 7.85
CA ALA A 64 10.90 14.18 8.80
C ALA A 64 12.01 15.24 8.58
N TRP A 65 12.21 15.70 7.35
CA TRP A 65 13.20 16.72 7.02
C TRP A 65 12.62 17.97 6.37
N TYR A 66 11.31 18.00 6.13
CA TYR A 66 10.64 19.16 5.51
C TYR A 66 9.29 19.45 6.18
N THR A 67 9.31 19.52 7.52
CA THR A 67 8.12 19.63 8.38
C THR A 67 7.22 20.82 8.06
N SER A 68 7.81 21.97 7.69
CA SER A 68 7.05 23.20 7.37
C SER A 68 6.11 23.08 6.18
N GLU A 69 6.38 22.14 5.27
CA GLU A 69 5.59 21.94 4.05
C GLU A 69 4.53 20.84 4.17
N THR A 70 4.48 20.12 5.29
CA THR A 70 3.64 18.93 5.43
C THR A 70 2.17 19.23 5.19
N ASP A 71 1.60 20.19 5.87
CA ASP A 71 0.18 20.56 5.74
C ASP A 71 -0.18 21.03 4.34
N THR A 72 0.69 21.88 3.77
CA THR A 72 0.52 22.41 2.41
C THR A 72 0.58 21.28 1.38
N SER A 73 1.53 20.35 1.54
CA SER A 73 1.71 19.20 0.66
C SER A 73 0.52 18.25 0.73
N ILE A 74 -0.01 17.94 1.91
CA ILE A 74 -1.21 17.11 2.07
C ILE A 74 -2.41 17.73 1.35
N LYS A 75 -2.67 19.01 1.59
CA LYS A 75 -3.78 19.78 0.97
C LYS A 75 -3.64 19.80 -0.55
N ALA A 76 -2.44 20.06 -1.04
CA ALA A 76 -2.17 20.13 -2.46
C ALA A 76 -2.32 18.76 -3.15
N ALA A 77 -1.76 17.69 -2.57
CA ALA A 77 -1.93 16.32 -3.08
C ALA A 77 -3.41 15.92 -3.13
N ALA A 78 -4.17 16.17 -2.07
CA ALA A 78 -5.61 15.92 -2.02
C ALA A 78 -6.37 16.69 -3.12
N SER A 79 -6.03 17.97 -3.33
CA SER A 79 -6.64 18.80 -4.38
C SER A 79 -6.37 18.30 -5.81
N LYS A 80 -5.30 17.53 -5.99
CA LYS A 80 -4.93 16.87 -7.25
C LYS A 80 -5.53 15.46 -7.40
N GLY A 81 -6.35 15.03 -6.45
CA GLY A 81 -7.08 13.76 -6.51
C GLY A 81 -6.38 12.59 -5.81
N ALA A 82 -5.33 12.82 -5.03
CA ALA A 82 -4.79 11.78 -4.17
C ALA A 82 -5.84 11.33 -3.16
N ASN A 83 -5.94 10.02 -2.93
CA ASN A 83 -6.81 9.44 -1.89
C ASN A 83 -6.02 8.99 -0.65
N CYS A 84 -4.70 9.03 -0.72
CA CYS A 84 -3.79 8.76 0.39
C CYS A 84 -2.50 9.57 0.25
N VAL A 85 -1.80 9.70 1.36
CA VAL A 85 -0.42 10.20 1.41
C VAL A 85 0.40 9.28 2.31
N ARG A 86 1.66 9.02 1.94
CA ARG A 86 2.62 8.29 2.78
C ARG A 86 3.55 9.30 3.43
N ILE A 87 3.48 9.36 4.74
CA ILE A 87 4.16 10.36 5.56
C ILE A 87 5.45 9.77 6.11
N VAL A 88 6.55 10.38 5.77
CA VAL A 88 7.88 10.08 6.28
C VAL A 88 8.00 10.58 7.71
N CYS A 89 7.91 9.67 8.70
CA CYS A 89 8.12 9.98 10.10
C CYS A 89 9.53 9.56 10.54
N SER A 90 9.96 10.04 11.71
CA SER A 90 11.23 9.67 12.32
C SER A 90 11.04 9.21 13.76
N ASN A 91 11.78 8.18 14.15
CA ASN A 91 11.90 7.75 15.55
C ASN A 91 12.99 8.51 16.33
N GLY A 92 13.71 9.41 15.69
CA GLY A 92 14.75 10.25 16.30
C GLY A 92 16.17 9.72 16.14
N LYS A 93 16.38 8.64 15.35
CA LYS A 93 17.72 8.10 15.14
C LYS A 93 18.52 8.85 14.07
N GLN A 94 17.88 9.17 12.95
CA GLN A 94 18.52 9.90 11.84
C GLN A 94 18.00 11.34 11.70
N TYR A 95 16.73 11.56 12.00
CA TYR A 95 16.09 12.86 11.88
C TYR A 95 15.48 13.28 13.23
N THR A 96 14.93 14.50 13.31
CA THR A 96 14.16 14.91 14.48
C THR A 96 12.95 13.99 14.67
N LYS A 97 12.80 13.43 15.88
CA LYS A 97 11.70 12.52 16.20
C LYS A 97 10.36 13.20 15.93
N THR A 98 9.52 12.55 15.12
CA THR A 98 8.13 12.98 14.97
C THR A 98 7.38 12.71 16.28
N SER A 99 6.99 13.74 16.98
CA SER A 99 6.33 13.66 18.27
C SER A 99 4.89 13.13 18.17
N ALA A 100 4.32 12.69 19.28
CA ALA A 100 2.93 12.24 19.33
C ALA A 100 1.95 13.36 18.92
N SER A 101 2.21 14.60 19.29
CA SER A 101 1.38 15.75 18.91
C SER A 101 1.46 16.06 17.41
N GLU A 102 2.66 15.98 16.81
CA GLU A 102 2.85 16.14 15.37
C GLU A 102 2.15 15.02 14.58
N LEU A 103 2.32 13.77 15.00
CA LEU A 103 1.65 12.65 14.37
C LEU A 103 0.12 12.80 14.40
N GLN A 104 -0.45 13.18 15.55
CA GLN A 104 -1.89 13.43 15.64
C GLN A 104 -2.32 14.60 14.74
N HIS A 105 -1.55 15.71 14.72
CA HIS A 105 -1.82 16.83 13.84
C HIS A 105 -1.84 16.42 12.36
N ILE A 106 -0.84 15.69 11.89
CA ILE A 106 -0.74 15.18 10.52
C ILE A 106 -1.98 14.32 10.17
N ILE A 107 -2.36 13.41 11.06
CA ILE A 107 -3.55 12.56 10.87
C ILE A 107 -4.81 13.43 10.76
N ASP A 108 -4.94 14.47 11.58
CA ASP A 108 -6.11 15.36 11.55
C ASP A 108 -6.15 16.19 10.26
N VAL A 109 -5.00 16.66 9.76
CA VAL A 109 -4.91 17.31 8.44
C VAL A 109 -5.32 16.35 7.32
N CYS A 110 -4.85 15.09 7.35
CA CYS A 110 -5.28 14.08 6.38
C CYS A 110 -6.80 13.85 6.43
N LYS A 111 -7.39 13.72 7.62
CA LYS A 111 -8.85 13.55 7.81
C LYS A 111 -9.64 14.74 7.26
N GLN A 112 -9.20 15.97 7.54
CA GLN A 112 -9.83 17.20 7.03
C GLN A 112 -9.82 17.24 5.50
N ASN A 113 -8.77 16.71 4.87
CA ASN A 113 -8.63 16.66 3.42
C ASN A 113 -9.15 15.35 2.79
N LYS A 114 -9.75 14.45 3.59
CA LYS A 114 -10.36 13.18 3.15
C LYS A 114 -9.35 12.25 2.46
N VAL A 115 -8.10 12.26 2.89
CA VAL A 115 -7.07 11.33 2.42
C VAL A 115 -6.66 10.39 3.55
N VAL A 116 -6.34 9.15 3.19
CA VAL A 116 -5.80 8.16 4.12
C VAL A 116 -4.36 8.50 4.46
N CYS A 117 -4.02 8.42 5.74
CA CYS A 117 -2.68 8.66 6.24
C CYS A 117 -1.93 7.32 6.34
N ILE A 118 -0.93 7.11 5.51
CA ILE A 118 0.01 6.00 5.63
C ILE A 118 1.25 6.55 6.30
N VAL A 119 1.60 6.04 7.48
CA VAL A 119 2.75 6.52 8.26
C VAL A 119 3.87 5.49 8.24
N GLU A 120 5.12 5.93 8.12
CA GLU A 120 6.30 5.07 8.14
C GLU A 120 7.42 5.65 8.99
N VAL A 121 8.37 4.82 9.47
CA VAL A 121 9.59 5.25 10.13
C VAL A 121 10.76 5.12 9.15
N HIS A 122 11.35 6.27 8.79
CA HIS A 122 12.39 6.34 7.75
C HIS A 122 13.80 6.03 8.24
N ASP A 123 14.01 6.06 9.54
CA ASP A 123 15.33 5.89 10.17
C ASP A 123 15.94 4.50 10.00
N ALA A 124 15.15 3.52 9.55
CA ALA A 124 15.59 2.16 9.29
C ALA A 124 16.01 1.90 7.83
N THR A 125 15.93 2.92 6.96
CA THR A 125 16.19 2.83 5.51
C THR A 125 17.55 2.21 5.23
N GLY A 126 17.55 1.11 4.47
CA GLY A 126 18.76 0.40 4.05
C GLY A 126 19.54 -0.32 5.15
N SER A 127 19.05 -0.32 6.39
CA SER A 127 19.73 -0.99 7.49
C SER A 127 19.47 -2.50 7.47
N ASP A 128 20.53 -3.28 7.72
CA ASP A 128 20.43 -4.74 7.97
C ASP A 128 20.28 -5.07 9.47
N SER A 129 20.28 -4.04 10.32
CA SER A 129 20.25 -4.23 11.76
C SER A 129 18.82 -4.47 12.28
N THR A 130 18.64 -5.59 12.98
CA THR A 130 17.39 -5.86 13.69
C THR A 130 17.12 -4.85 14.80
N SER A 131 18.17 -4.19 15.35
CA SER A 131 17.98 -3.13 16.35
C SER A 131 17.29 -1.91 15.75
N ASP A 132 17.47 -1.61 14.48
CA ASP A 132 16.84 -0.48 13.81
C ASP A 132 15.35 -0.76 13.53
N LEU A 133 15.05 -1.98 13.10
CA LEU A 133 13.65 -2.42 12.98
C LEU A 133 12.95 -2.42 14.36
N ASN A 134 13.62 -2.88 15.40
CA ASN A 134 13.06 -2.85 16.75
C ASN A 134 12.83 -1.42 17.25
N ALA A 135 13.75 -0.48 16.95
CA ALA A 135 13.57 0.94 17.29
C ALA A 135 12.34 1.55 16.57
N ALA A 136 12.07 1.15 15.32
CA ALA A 136 10.85 1.53 14.63
C ALA A 136 9.60 0.95 15.32
N VAL A 137 9.63 -0.33 15.71
CA VAL A 137 8.53 -0.96 16.46
C VAL A 137 8.31 -0.26 17.80
N ASP A 138 9.37 0.10 18.52
CA ASP A 138 9.26 0.78 19.82
C ASP A 138 8.66 2.18 19.67
N TYR A 139 9.02 2.91 18.61
CA TYR A 139 8.34 4.17 18.26
C TYR A 139 6.84 3.97 18.05
N TRP A 140 6.42 2.95 17.29
CA TRP A 140 5.00 2.68 17.09
C TRP A 140 4.27 2.28 18.38
N LYS A 141 4.94 1.60 19.32
CA LYS A 141 4.38 1.31 20.66
C LYS A 141 4.12 2.60 21.43
N GLU A 142 5.02 3.59 21.37
CA GLU A 142 4.78 4.91 21.95
C GLU A 142 3.57 5.61 21.34
N MET A 143 3.36 5.46 20.01
CA MET A 143 2.25 6.05 19.27
C MET A 143 0.95 5.23 19.32
N LYS A 144 0.91 4.11 20.02
CA LYS A 144 -0.21 3.15 20.03
C LYS A 144 -1.57 3.81 20.24
N SER A 145 -1.70 4.71 21.22
CA SER A 145 -2.98 5.34 21.55
C SER A 145 -3.53 6.14 20.37
N ILE A 146 -2.66 6.87 19.68
CA ILE A 146 -3.00 7.65 18.47
C ILE A 146 -3.40 6.72 17.33
N LEU A 147 -2.60 5.68 17.08
CA LEU A 147 -2.87 4.70 16.02
C LEU A 147 -4.22 4.00 16.24
N SER A 148 -4.50 3.56 17.48
CA SER A 148 -5.74 2.87 17.81
C SER A 148 -6.96 3.78 17.68
N ALA A 149 -6.86 5.04 18.11
CA ALA A 149 -7.95 6.01 17.99
C ALA A 149 -8.27 6.40 16.52
N ASN A 150 -7.30 6.21 15.62
CA ASN A 150 -7.38 6.61 14.23
C ASN A 150 -7.34 5.43 13.24
N LYS A 151 -7.64 4.19 13.67
CA LYS A 151 -7.58 2.98 12.81
C LYS A 151 -8.32 3.10 11.48
N LYS A 152 -9.40 3.86 11.43
CA LYS A 152 -10.20 4.09 10.20
C LYS A 152 -9.50 4.96 9.15
N TYR A 153 -8.42 5.64 9.55
CA TYR A 153 -7.76 6.65 8.72
C TYR A 153 -6.27 6.39 8.54
N VAL A 154 -5.70 5.42 9.30
CA VAL A 154 -4.25 5.21 9.38
C VAL A 154 -3.87 3.79 9.03
N ILE A 155 -2.94 3.66 8.08
CA ILE A 155 -2.19 2.44 7.75
C ILE A 155 -0.76 2.64 8.24
N VAL A 156 -0.15 1.61 8.83
CA VAL A 156 1.20 1.69 9.40
C VAL A 156 2.16 0.88 8.54
N ASN A 157 3.06 1.58 7.86
CA ASN A 157 4.23 0.98 7.23
C ASN A 157 5.32 0.87 8.33
N ILE A 158 5.68 -0.33 8.71
CA ILE A 158 6.44 -0.59 9.95
C ILE A 158 7.78 0.14 9.96
N ALA A 159 8.54 0.02 8.86
CA ALA A 159 9.83 0.67 8.67
C ALA A 159 10.11 0.82 7.18
N ASN A 160 10.60 2.00 6.76
CA ASN A 160 10.97 2.23 5.38
C ASN A 160 12.18 1.39 5.00
N GLU A 161 12.08 0.65 3.90
CA GLU A 161 13.19 -0.03 3.22
C GLU A 161 14.14 -0.85 4.12
N TRP A 162 13.63 -1.35 5.22
CA TRP A 162 14.37 -2.32 6.02
C TRP A 162 14.18 -3.69 5.35
N TYR A 163 15.08 -4.33 5.00
CA TYR A 163 16.42 -4.79 5.06
C TYR A 163 17.20 -4.39 3.78
N GLY A 164 18.37 -3.75 3.91
CA GLY A 164 19.12 -3.21 2.75
C GLY A 164 19.75 -4.29 1.86
N THR A 165 20.28 -5.35 2.44
CA THR A 165 20.86 -6.47 1.69
C THR A 165 19.78 -7.32 1.00
N TRP A 166 20.11 -7.91 -0.14
CA TRP A 166 19.23 -8.81 -0.90
C TRP A 166 19.17 -10.20 -0.26
N ASN A 167 18.66 -10.26 0.96
CA ASN A 167 18.51 -11.48 1.75
C ASN A 167 17.09 -11.61 2.30
N GLY A 168 16.21 -12.25 1.51
CA GLY A 168 14.81 -12.44 1.85
C GLY A 168 14.57 -13.26 3.13
N SER A 169 15.46 -14.20 3.46
CA SER A 169 15.33 -15.01 4.67
C SER A 169 15.54 -14.18 5.94
N ALA A 170 16.58 -13.34 5.97
CA ALA A 170 16.86 -12.45 7.09
C ALA A 170 15.76 -11.38 7.23
N TRP A 171 15.33 -10.77 6.12
CA TRP A 171 14.20 -9.86 6.05
C TRP A 171 12.93 -10.49 6.66
N ALA A 172 12.55 -11.69 6.22
CA ALA A 172 11.36 -12.37 6.73
C ALA A 172 11.46 -12.68 8.22
N SER A 173 12.65 -13.09 8.70
CA SER A 173 12.88 -13.36 10.13
C SER A 173 12.65 -12.12 10.99
N GLY A 174 13.19 -10.98 10.56
CA GLY A 174 13.00 -9.71 11.27
C GLY A 174 11.55 -9.26 11.29
N TYR A 175 10.90 -9.21 10.12
CA TYR A 175 9.49 -8.77 10.07
C TYR A 175 8.53 -9.70 10.81
N LYS A 176 8.75 -11.01 10.81
CA LYS A 176 7.95 -11.92 11.65
C LYS A 176 8.01 -11.56 13.14
N THR A 177 9.18 -11.15 13.61
CA THR A 177 9.36 -10.70 14.99
C THR A 177 8.73 -9.33 15.23
N ALA A 178 8.96 -8.37 14.33
CA ALA A 178 8.41 -7.01 14.41
C ALA A 178 6.88 -7.04 14.45
N ILE A 179 6.25 -7.78 13.53
CA ILE A 179 4.79 -7.93 13.46
C ILE A 179 4.21 -8.48 14.75
N LYS A 180 4.79 -9.57 15.28
CA LYS A 180 4.37 -10.13 16.56
C LYS A 180 4.47 -9.12 17.69
N ASN A 181 5.56 -8.34 17.73
CA ASN A 181 5.77 -7.31 18.75
C ASN A 181 4.75 -6.18 18.62
N MET A 182 4.39 -5.76 17.40
CA MET A 182 3.33 -4.77 17.15
C MET A 182 1.97 -5.29 17.66
N ARG A 183 1.60 -6.53 17.31
CA ARG A 183 0.32 -7.13 17.71
C ARG A 183 0.24 -7.35 19.22
N ASN A 184 1.31 -7.86 19.82
CA ASN A 184 1.40 -8.03 21.30
C ASN A 184 1.29 -6.69 22.04
N ALA A 185 1.74 -5.61 21.44
CA ALA A 185 1.54 -4.26 21.98
C ALA A 185 0.10 -3.76 21.81
N GLY A 186 -0.75 -4.44 21.05
CA GLY A 186 -2.13 -4.06 20.77
C GLY A 186 -2.28 -3.03 19.65
N ILE A 187 -1.37 -3.01 18.69
CA ILE A 187 -1.48 -2.23 17.46
C ILE A 187 -2.14 -3.11 16.40
N HIS A 188 -3.42 -2.85 16.12
CA HIS A 188 -4.28 -3.65 15.23
C HIS A 188 -4.58 -2.95 13.90
N ASN A 189 -3.89 -1.87 13.57
CA ASN A 189 -3.96 -1.24 12.26
C ASN A 189 -3.53 -2.21 11.16
N LEU A 190 -3.98 -1.98 9.90
CA LEU A 190 -3.37 -2.61 8.74
C LEU A 190 -1.87 -2.26 8.71
N LEU A 191 -1.02 -3.30 8.67
CA LEU A 191 0.42 -3.14 8.59
C LEU A 191 0.90 -3.29 7.15
N MET A 192 1.80 -2.41 6.75
CA MET A 192 2.50 -2.47 5.46
C MET A 192 3.96 -2.84 5.70
N VAL A 193 4.49 -3.70 4.85
CA VAL A 193 5.86 -4.23 4.92
C VAL A 193 6.53 -4.04 3.57
N ASP A 194 7.60 -3.24 3.54
CA ASP A 194 8.41 -3.06 2.34
C ASP A 194 9.28 -4.31 2.09
N CYS A 195 9.50 -4.69 0.83
CA CYS A 195 10.37 -5.81 0.52
C CYS A 195 11.85 -5.49 0.84
N ALA A 196 12.70 -6.51 0.87
CA ALA A 196 14.13 -6.36 1.11
C ALA A 196 14.84 -5.59 -0.02
N GLY A 197 16.15 -5.36 0.12
CA GLY A 197 17.00 -4.76 -0.91
C GLY A 197 16.60 -3.31 -1.17
N TRP A 198 16.47 -2.48 -0.09
CA TRP A 198 15.99 -1.10 -0.23
C TRP A 198 14.60 -1.02 -0.89
N GLY A 199 13.69 -1.93 -0.51
CA GLY A 199 12.36 -1.99 -1.13
C GLY A 199 12.36 -2.49 -2.59
N GLN A 200 13.50 -2.88 -3.16
CA GLN A 200 13.66 -3.22 -4.57
C GLN A 200 13.97 -4.71 -4.84
N TYR A 201 13.83 -5.58 -3.80
CA TYR A 201 14.00 -7.03 -3.95
C TYR A 201 12.68 -7.79 -3.77
N PRO A 202 11.77 -7.78 -4.78
CA PRO A 202 10.45 -8.40 -4.69
C PRO A 202 10.47 -9.91 -4.48
N ASP A 203 11.56 -10.61 -4.83
CA ASP A 203 11.69 -12.04 -4.56
C ASP A 203 11.67 -12.36 -3.06
N SER A 204 12.00 -11.41 -2.19
CA SER A 204 11.79 -11.57 -0.74
C SER A 204 10.31 -11.78 -0.39
N ILE A 205 9.41 -11.07 -1.06
CA ILE A 205 7.95 -11.28 -0.91
C ILE A 205 7.54 -12.60 -1.54
N LYS A 206 7.95 -12.87 -2.77
CA LYS A 206 7.62 -14.09 -3.51
C LYS A 206 7.99 -15.35 -2.72
N ASP A 207 9.21 -15.41 -2.19
CA ASP A 207 9.76 -16.61 -1.58
C ASP A 207 9.37 -16.76 -0.10
N TYR A 208 9.25 -15.65 0.62
CA TYR A 208 9.04 -15.65 2.08
C TYR A 208 7.75 -14.97 2.55
N GLY A 209 7.05 -14.22 1.68
CA GLY A 209 5.90 -13.42 2.04
C GLY A 209 4.80 -14.21 2.75
N LYS A 210 4.51 -15.44 2.31
CA LYS A 210 3.53 -16.30 3.01
C LYS A 210 3.88 -16.55 4.46
N SER A 211 5.17 -16.74 4.77
CA SER A 211 5.62 -16.93 6.15
C SER A 211 5.52 -15.67 7.01
N VAL A 212 5.65 -14.50 6.38
CA VAL A 212 5.46 -13.19 7.03
C VAL A 212 3.98 -12.97 7.33
N ILE A 213 3.08 -13.25 6.38
CA ILE A 213 1.62 -13.18 6.57
C ILE A 213 1.18 -14.07 7.74
N GLN A 214 1.67 -15.31 7.79
CA GLN A 214 1.34 -16.28 8.84
C GLN A 214 1.81 -15.87 10.24
N ALA A 215 2.74 -14.93 10.35
CA ALA A 215 3.20 -14.40 11.63
C ALA A 215 2.25 -13.37 12.25
N ASP A 216 1.30 -12.85 11.45
CA ASP A 216 0.31 -11.87 11.90
C ASP A 216 -0.95 -12.54 12.46
N SER A 217 -1.20 -12.38 13.74
CA SER A 217 -2.42 -12.89 14.41
C SER A 217 -3.71 -12.27 13.85
N ASP A 218 -3.65 -11.07 13.31
CA ASP A 218 -4.80 -10.35 12.80
C ASP A 218 -5.08 -10.66 11.31
N ASN A 219 -4.15 -11.35 10.62
CA ASN A 219 -4.19 -11.54 9.17
C ASN A 219 -4.43 -10.24 8.40
N ASN A 220 -3.77 -9.16 8.80
CA ASN A 220 -4.01 -7.81 8.31
C ASN A 220 -2.70 -7.13 7.88
N ILE A 221 -1.97 -7.78 6.95
CA ILE A 221 -0.69 -7.33 6.38
C ILE A 221 -0.82 -7.16 4.88
N MET A 222 -0.23 -6.10 4.36
CA MET A 222 0.01 -5.87 2.94
C MET A 222 1.51 -5.70 2.68
N PHE A 223 1.92 -5.94 1.44
CA PHE A 223 3.28 -5.69 1.02
C PHE A 223 3.42 -4.40 0.21
N SER A 224 4.65 -3.88 0.21
CA SER A 224 5.06 -2.73 -0.58
C SER A 224 6.34 -3.05 -1.33
N ILE A 225 6.41 -2.61 -2.59
CA ILE A 225 7.61 -2.62 -3.42
C ILE A 225 7.93 -1.18 -3.76
N HIS A 226 9.21 -0.79 -3.68
CA HIS A 226 9.70 0.47 -4.21
C HIS A 226 10.27 0.18 -5.61
N MET A 227 9.63 0.74 -6.63
CA MET A 227 9.98 0.46 -8.02
C MET A 227 10.86 1.57 -8.58
N TYR A 228 12.15 1.40 -8.37
CA TYR A 228 13.18 2.18 -9.02
C TYR A 228 13.94 1.31 -10.04
N GLU A 229 15.21 1.59 -10.33
CA GLU A 229 15.99 0.98 -11.40
C GLU A 229 16.13 -0.55 -11.36
N TYR A 230 15.95 -1.19 -10.18
CA TYR A 230 16.03 -2.64 -10.08
C TYR A 230 14.67 -3.32 -10.18
N ALA A 231 13.66 -2.79 -9.48
CA ALA A 231 12.33 -3.40 -9.44
C ALA A 231 11.39 -2.86 -10.51
N GLY A 232 11.70 -1.70 -11.11
CA GLY A 232 10.85 -0.97 -12.06
C GLY A 232 11.50 -0.65 -13.41
N SER A 233 12.61 -1.30 -13.79
CA SER A 233 13.43 -0.97 -14.96
C SER A 233 12.74 -1.06 -16.32
N ASP A 234 11.79 -1.96 -16.46
CA ASP A 234 11.09 -2.24 -17.72
C ASP A 234 9.74 -2.92 -17.51
N ALA A 235 8.92 -2.95 -18.56
CA ALA A 235 7.56 -3.47 -18.51
C ALA A 235 7.45 -4.94 -18.08
N ASN A 236 8.41 -5.78 -18.45
CA ASN A 236 8.39 -7.19 -18.08
C ASN A 236 8.74 -7.36 -16.59
N THR A 237 9.76 -6.65 -16.13
CA THR A 237 10.19 -6.63 -14.73
C THR A 237 9.05 -6.15 -13.83
N VAL A 238 8.41 -5.02 -14.15
CA VAL A 238 7.27 -4.47 -13.41
C VAL A 238 6.14 -5.49 -13.29
N ARG A 239 5.72 -6.08 -14.41
CA ARG A 239 4.61 -7.05 -14.44
C ARG A 239 4.92 -8.30 -13.65
N THR A 240 6.12 -8.86 -13.83
CA THR A 240 6.58 -10.05 -13.13
C THR A 240 6.60 -9.83 -11.62
N ASN A 241 7.14 -8.70 -11.17
CA ASN A 241 7.24 -8.35 -9.75
C ASN A 241 5.85 -8.19 -9.11
N ILE A 242 4.93 -7.52 -9.78
CA ILE A 242 3.56 -7.35 -9.31
C ILE A 242 2.85 -8.71 -9.22
N ASP A 243 2.91 -9.52 -10.27
CA ASP A 243 2.23 -10.82 -10.31
C ASP A 243 2.78 -11.80 -9.27
N ASN A 244 4.10 -11.85 -9.10
CA ASN A 244 4.75 -12.68 -8.08
C ASN A 244 4.35 -12.26 -6.66
N ALA A 245 4.32 -10.97 -6.37
CA ALA A 245 3.92 -10.49 -5.05
C ALA A 245 2.44 -10.81 -4.75
N LEU A 246 1.54 -10.59 -5.72
CA LEU A 246 0.11 -10.91 -5.58
C LEU A 246 -0.15 -12.42 -5.42
N ALA A 247 0.71 -13.28 -5.97
CA ALA A 247 0.61 -14.74 -5.83
C ALA A 247 0.82 -15.23 -4.38
N THR A 248 1.30 -14.39 -3.48
CA THR A 248 1.35 -14.68 -2.04
C THR A 248 -0.04 -14.73 -1.40
N GLY A 249 -1.03 -14.08 -2.03
CA GLY A 249 -2.39 -13.95 -1.52
C GLY A 249 -2.64 -12.71 -0.66
N ALA A 250 -1.62 -11.84 -0.47
CA ALA A 250 -1.75 -10.55 0.22
C ALA A 250 -1.91 -9.38 -0.76
N PRO A 251 -2.50 -8.26 -0.34
CA PRO A 251 -2.50 -7.02 -1.10
C PRO A 251 -1.09 -6.47 -1.31
N LEU A 252 -0.90 -5.79 -2.44
CA LEU A 252 0.33 -5.11 -2.81
C LEU A 252 0.07 -3.62 -3.06
N THR A 253 1.04 -2.79 -2.73
CA THR A 253 1.17 -1.42 -3.25
C THR A 253 2.57 -1.17 -3.78
N ILE A 254 2.71 -0.26 -4.72
CA ILE A 254 4.00 0.34 -5.06
C ILE A 254 4.15 1.54 -4.14
N GLY A 255 4.95 1.37 -3.07
CA GLY A 255 5.09 2.37 -2.00
C GLY A 255 5.85 3.60 -2.45
N GLU A 256 6.78 3.40 -3.37
CA GLU A 256 7.56 4.46 -3.98
C GLU A 256 7.86 4.14 -5.45
N PHE A 257 7.89 5.16 -6.28
CA PHE A 257 8.47 5.13 -7.62
C PHE A 257 8.71 6.56 -8.11
N GLY A 258 9.66 6.70 -9.02
CA GLY A 258 9.95 7.91 -9.76
C GLY A 258 10.10 7.58 -11.25
N PHE A 259 10.50 8.55 -12.08
CA PHE A 259 10.75 8.31 -13.51
C PHE A 259 12.16 7.83 -13.80
N LYS A 260 13.08 8.03 -12.86
CA LYS A 260 14.44 7.52 -12.88
C LYS A 260 15.01 7.50 -11.46
N HIS A 261 16.07 6.74 -11.24
CA HIS A 261 16.80 6.76 -9.98
C HIS A 261 18.26 6.38 -10.20
N THR A 262 19.18 6.99 -9.46
CA THR A 262 20.63 6.78 -9.51
C THR A 262 21.17 6.65 -10.95
N ASN A 263 21.30 5.45 -11.47
CA ASN A 263 21.89 5.15 -12.76
C ASN A 263 20.91 4.52 -13.76
N GLY A 264 19.65 4.42 -13.40
CA GLY A 264 18.66 3.68 -14.17
C GLY A 264 17.38 4.47 -14.48
N ASP A 265 16.81 4.12 -15.60
CA ASP A 265 15.46 4.51 -15.99
C ASP A 265 14.43 3.69 -15.20
N VAL A 266 13.21 4.20 -15.08
CA VAL A 266 12.09 3.53 -14.44
C VAL A 266 10.91 3.59 -15.39
N ASP A 267 10.25 2.45 -15.63
CA ASP A 267 9.05 2.38 -16.48
C ASP A 267 7.80 2.77 -15.66
N GLU A 268 7.72 4.04 -15.27
CA GLU A 268 6.61 4.58 -14.50
C GLU A 268 5.26 4.43 -15.22
N TYR A 269 5.28 4.42 -16.54
CA TYR A 269 4.06 4.20 -17.33
C TYR A 269 3.50 2.80 -17.08
N THR A 270 4.32 1.75 -17.19
CA THR A 270 3.89 0.38 -16.91
C THR A 270 3.54 0.20 -15.44
N ILE A 271 4.29 0.82 -14.51
CA ILE A 271 3.96 0.79 -13.07
C ILE A 271 2.53 1.27 -12.85
N MET A 272 2.17 2.45 -13.33
CA MET A 272 0.84 3.01 -13.15
C MET A 272 -0.24 2.22 -13.90
N GLN A 273 0.00 1.88 -15.17
CA GLN A 273 -0.99 1.19 -16.00
C GLN A 273 -1.28 -0.23 -15.49
N TYR A 274 -0.23 -1.00 -15.21
CA TYR A 274 -0.41 -2.38 -14.77
C TYR A 274 -0.94 -2.48 -13.34
N SER A 275 -0.51 -1.59 -12.45
CA SER A 275 -1.10 -1.45 -11.11
C SER A 275 -2.59 -1.13 -11.19
N GLN A 276 -3.00 -0.23 -12.10
CA GLN A 276 -4.41 0.06 -12.33
C GLN A 276 -5.19 -1.19 -12.78
N GLN A 277 -4.64 -1.94 -13.73
CA GLN A 277 -5.24 -3.18 -14.24
C GLN A 277 -5.40 -4.25 -13.16
N LYS A 278 -4.42 -4.38 -12.26
CA LYS A 278 -4.40 -5.39 -11.20
C LYS A 278 -5.09 -4.93 -9.91
N GLY A 279 -5.52 -3.67 -9.81
CA GLY A 279 -6.07 -3.11 -8.59
C GLY A 279 -5.02 -2.93 -7.48
N VAL A 280 -3.76 -2.76 -7.85
CA VAL A 280 -2.62 -2.49 -6.98
C VAL A 280 -2.51 -0.99 -6.72
N GLY A 281 -2.17 -0.61 -5.50
CA GLY A 281 -1.89 0.77 -5.12
C GLY A 281 -0.58 1.28 -5.70
N TYR A 282 -0.44 2.62 -5.85
CA TYR A 282 0.86 3.23 -6.13
C TYR A 282 0.95 4.64 -5.56
N MET A 283 2.17 5.04 -5.15
CA MET A 283 2.49 6.34 -4.58
C MET A 283 3.81 6.85 -5.15
N GLY A 284 3.80 8.03 -5.76
CA GLY A 284 5.00 8.66 -6.33
C GLY A 284 5.94 9.18 -5.24
N TRP A 285 7.22 9.05 -5.43
CA TRP A 285 8.25 9.65 -4.60
C TRP A 285 8.83 10.88 -5.29
N SER A 286 8.72 12.07 -4.67
CA SER A 286 7.87 12.49 -3.56
C SER A 286 7.17 13.79 -3.94
N TRP A 287 6.21 14.27 -3.13
CA TRP A 287 5.53 15.54 -3.46
C TRP A 287 6.52 16.69 -3.57
N LYS A 288 7.34 16.92 -2.54
CA LYS A 288 8.38 17.94 -2.51
C LYS A 288 9.31 17.71 -1.33
N GLY A 289 10.55 18.22 -1.41
CA GLY A 289 11.50 18.24 -0.30
C GLY A 289 12.68 17.29 -0.45
N ASN A 290 12.91 16.76 -1.64
CA ASN A 290 14.16 16.04 -1.91
C ASN A 290 15.34 17.00 -1.86
N GLY A 291 16.45 16.54 -1.28
CA GLY A 291 17.74 17.27 -1.32
C GLY A 291 18.28 17.39 -2.76
N ASP A 292 19.30 18.21 -2.95
CA ASP A 292 19.81 18.57 -4.29
C ASP A 292 20.08 17.38 -5.21
N THR A 293 20.61 16.28 -4.66
CA THR A 293 20.91 15.05 -5.42
C THR A 293 19.66 14.38 -6.00
N TRP A 294 18.52 14.47 -5.29
CA TRP A 294 17.27 13.80 -5.63
C TRP A 294 16.13 14.75 -6.00
N LYS A 295 16.44 16.06 -6.10
CA LYS A 295 15.46 17.10 -6.38
C LYS A 295 14.66 16.86 -7.67
N TYR A 296 15.24 16.15 -8.62
CA TYR A 296 14.55 15.77 -9.85
C TYR A 296 13.35 14.83 -9.62
N LEU A 297 13.24 14.22 -8.42
CA LEU A 297 12.09 13.41 -8.03
C LEU A 297 10.95 14.21 -7.42
N ASP A 298 11.13 15.51 -7.16
CA ASP A 298 10.04 16.36 -6.69
C ASP A 298 8.95 16.44 -7.75
N LEU A 299 7.73 16.06 -7.37
CA LEU A 299 6.53 16.09 -8.23
C LEU A 299 5.90 17.48 -8.27
N ALA A 300 6.21 18.32 -7.29
CA ALA A 300 5.73 19.71 -7.19
C ALA A 300 6.91 20.68 -7.06
N ASN A 301 6.80 21.83 -7.74
CA ASN A 301 7.79 22.91 -7.71
C ASN A 301 7.59 23.82 -6.48
#